data_bf4354049f097c9357526abe5b98f8da
#
_entry.id   bf4354049f097c9357526abe5b98f8da
#
_cell.length_a   1.000
_cell.length_b   1.000
_cell.length_c   1.000
_cell.angle_alpha   90.00
_cell.angle_beta   90.00
_cell.angle_gamma   90.00
#
_symmetry.space_group_name_H-M   'P 1'
#
loop_
_entity.id
_entity.type
_entity.pdbx_description
1 polymer ?
#
loop_
_entity_poly.entity_id
_entity_poly.type
_entity_poly.pdbx_seq_one_letter_code
_entity_poly.pdbx_strand_id
1 'polypeptide(L)'
;LLVSSAASDVYKRQDELKAPELSTFERLLKDSGDREMSTTQALVQAMTMLTRDKELGPRLVPIVPDEARTFGMEGMFRQIGIYAHEGQKYEPVDRDQLMYYREDQKGQLLQEGINEAGAMSSWIAAATSYSSSGLQMIPVYIFYSMFGFQRIGDLAWAAGDMQARGFLIGATSGRTTLNGEGLQHEDGHSQILAANIPNCVSYDPTFSHEVTVIFQNGLYRMNELQENVFYYITTLNENYPQPGMPEGQEE
;
A
#
# COMPACT_ATOMS: atom_id res chain seq x y z
N LEU A 1 -7.87 29.67 23.04
CA LEU A 1 -7.67 28.58 22.08
C LEU A 1 -8.91 28.53 21.18
N LEU A 2 -8.92 29.34 20.14
CA LEU A 2 -9.89 29.23 19.04
C LEU A 2 -9.41 28.07 18.16
N VAL A 3 -9.84 26.86 18.47
CA VAL A 3 -9.79 25.78 17.49
C VAL A 3 -10.74 26.23 16.38
N SER A 4 -10.21 26.46 15.22
CA SER A 4 -10.97 26.89 14.05
C SER A 4 -12.17 25.96 13.85
N SER A 5 -13.38 26.49 13.88
CA SER A 5 -14.60 25.76 13.56
C SER A 5 -14.54 25.12 12.16
N ALA A 6 -13.75 25.71 11.25
CA ALA A 6 -13.48 25.17 9.93
C ALA A 6 -12.76 23.80 9.96
N ALA A 7 -11.80 23.58 10.88
CA ALA A 7 -11.15 22.28 11.00
C ALA A 7 -12.12 21.20 11.51
N SER A 8 -13.03 21.53 12.44
CA SER A 8 -14.05 20.61 12.90
C SER A 8 -15.14 20.32 11.85
N ASP A 9 -15.42 21.27 10.96
CA ASP A 9 -16.39 21.10 9.89
C ASP A 9 -15.85 20.24 8.73
N VAL A 10 -14.55 20.28 8.45
CA VAL A 10 -13.90 19.39 7.48
C VAL A 10 -13.96 17.94 7.99
N TYR A 11 -13.72 17.70 9.28
CA TYR A 11 -13.87 16.38 9.91
C TYR A 11 -15.30 15.82 9.83
N LYS A 12 -16.31 16.69 9.86
CA LYS A 12 -17.73 16.28 9.83
C LYS A 12 -18.29 16.00 8.44
N ARG A 13 -17.55 16.32 7.38
CA ARG A 13 -18.00 16.16 5.98
C ARG A 13 -17.51 14.91 5.29
N GLN A 14 -16.80 14.04 6.00
CA GLN A 14 -16.31 12.80 5.42
C GLN A 14 -17.40 11.74 5.53
N ASP A 15 -17.71 11.08 4.42
CA ASP A 15 -18.48 9.84 4.44
C ASP A 15 -17.66 8.79 5.21
N GLU A 16 -18.27 8.14 6.19
CA GLU A 16 -17.68 7.01 6.87
C GLU A 16 -17.57 5.86 5.88
N LEU A 17 -16.34 5.48 5.53
CA LEU A 17 -16.10 4.31 4.70
C LEU A 17 -15.98 3.08 5.59
N LYS A 18 -16.85 2.11 5.41
CA LYS A 18 -16.73 0.85 6.12
C LYS A 18 -15.53 0.05 5.63
N ALA A 19 -14.69 -0.38 6.57
CA ALA A 19 -13.65 -1.34 6.26
C ALA A 19 -14.26 -2.70 5.89
N PRO A 20 -13.61 -3.46 5.00
CA PRO A 20 -14.08 -4.80 4.69
C PRO A 20 -13.89 -5.71 5.91
N GLU A 21 -14.82 -6.64 6.11
CA GLU A 21 -14.66 -7.68 7.11
C GLU A 21 -13.43 -8.54 6.81
N LEU A 22 -12.77 -9.05 7.84
CA LEU A 22 -11.59 -9.91 7.67
C LEU A 22 -11.87 -11.13 6.80
N SER A 23 -13.10 -11.66 6.85
CA SER A 23 -13.60 -12.74 6.00
C SER A 23 -13.50 -12.47 4.49
N THR A 24 -13.45 -11.20 4.07
CA THR A 24 -13.19 -10.82 2.68
C THR A 24 -11.86 -11.38 2.18
N PHE A 25 -10.91 -11.53 3.08
CA PHE A 25 -9.55 -12.01 2.83
C PHE A 25 -9.33 -13.46 3.25
N GLU A 26 -10.38 -14.22 3.50
CA GLU A 26 -10.34 -15.59 4.07
C GLU A 26 -9.28 -16.48 3.43
N ARG A 27 -9.07 -16.37 2.11
CA ARG A 27 -8.07 -17.16 1.39
C ARG A 27 -6.64 -16.91 1.88
N LEU A 28 -6.32 -15.71 2.33
CA LEU A 28 -4.99 -15.32 2.82
C LEU A 28 -4.79 -15.64 4.31
N LEU A 29 -5.87 -15.97 5.00
CA LEU A 29 -5.86 -16.37 6.40
C LEU A 29 -5.67 -17.88 6.58
N LYS A 30 -5.86 -18.65 5.50
CA LYS A 30 -5.72 -20.12 5.52
C LYS A 30 -4.29 -20.54 5.23
N ASP A 31 -3.97 -21.74 5.69
CA ASP A 31 -2.75 -22.45 5.31
C ASP A 31 -2.64 -22.57 3.78
N SER A 32 -1.46 -22.30 3.24
CA SER A 32 -1.22 -22.36 1.79
C SER A 32 -0.92 -23.78 1.28
N GLY A 33 -0.79 -24.75 2.18
CA GLY A 33 -0.35 -26.10 1.83
C GLY A 33 1.04 -26.08 1.19
N ASP A 34 1.18 -26.84 0.11
CA ASP A 34 2.43 -26.91 -0.65
C ASP A 34 2.70 -25.67 -1.54
N ARG A 35 1.76 -24.72 -1.58
CA ARG A 35 1.92 -23.50 -2.38
C ARG A 35 2.69 -22.45 -1.59
N GLU A 36 3.91 -22.23 -2.01
CA GLU A 36 4.72 -21.13 -1.47
C GLU A 36 4.23 -19.76 -1.97
N MET A 37 4.29 -18.77 -1.11
CA MET A 37 3.91 -17.39 -1.40
C MET A 37 4.74 -16.44 -0.54
N SER A 38 5.09 -15.29 -1.07
CA SER A 38 5.73 -14.22 -0.32
C SER A 38 4.71 -13.30 0.37
N THR A 39 5.14 -12.58 1.41
CA THR A 39 4.30 -11.57 2.06
C THR A 39 3.99 -10.40 1.13
N THR A 40 4.87 -10.06 0.19
CA THR A 40 4.57 -9.08 -0.88
C THR A 40 3.41 -9.57 -1.74
N GLN A 41 3.43 -10.84 -2.17
CA GLN A 41 2.32 -11.40 -2.94
C GLN A 41 1.01 -11.46 -2.14
N ALA A 42 1.08 -11.72 -0.83
CA ALA A 42 -0.10 -11.71 0.03
C ALA A 42 -0.74 -10.31 0.06
N LEU A 43 0.05 -9.27 0.23
CA LEU A 43 -0.43 -7.88 0.20
C LEU A 43 -1.04 -7.52 -1.16
N VAL A 44 -0.37 -7.86 -2.27
CA VAL A 44 -0.89 -7.60 -3.62
C VAL A 44 -2.21 -8.34 -3.85
N GLN A 45 -2.34 -9.57 -3.36
CA GLN A 45 -3.61 -10.30 -3.42
C GLN A 45 -4.70 -9.64 -2.57
N ALA A 46 -4.38 -9.14 -1.37
CA ALA A 46 -5.33 -8.39 -0.54
C ALA A 46 -5.81 -7.12 -1.25
N MET A 47 -4.90 -6.32 -1.83
CA MET A 47 -5.27 -5.17 -2.67
C MET A 47 -6.14 -5.58 -3.86
N THR A 48 -5.80 -6.68 -4.53
CA THR A 48 -6.58 -7.22 -5.65
C THR A 48 -7.99 -7.62 -5.25
N MET A 49 -8.17 -8.16 -4.04
CA MET A 49 -9.50 -8.45 -3.49
C MET A 49 -10.25 -7.16 -3.19
N LEU A 50 -9.58 -6.16 -2.62
CA LEU A 50 -10.17 -4.85 -2.31
C LEU A 50 -10.66 -4.12 -3.56
N THR A 51 -10.00 -4.27 -4.72
CA THR A 51 -10.47 -3.65 -5.98
C THR A 51 -11.88 -4.10 -6.41
N ARG A 52 -12.37 -5.23 -5.88
CA ARG A 52 -13.70 -5.76 -6.17
C ARG A 52 -14.79 -5.18 -5.26
N ASP A 53 -14.40 -4.52 -4.18
CA ASP A 53 -15.33 -3.79 -3.33
C ASP A 53 -15.87 -2.59 -4.09
N LYS A 54 -17.19 -2.37 -4.02
CA LYS A 54 -17.87 -1.33 -4.82
C LYS A 54 -17.59 0.08 -4.30
N GLU A 55 -17.30 0.22 -3.02
CA GLU A 55 -17.08 1.49 -2.35
C GLU A 55 -15.60 1.79 -2.18
N LEU A 56 -14.82 0.85 -1.67
CA LEU A 56 -13.39 1.00 -1.41
C LEU A 56 -12.53 0.79 -2.66
N GLY A 57 -12.94 -0.12 -3.55
CA GLY A 57 -12.18 -0.45 -4.76
C GLY A 57 -11.86 0.77 -5.62
N PRO A 58 -12.81 1.66 -5.95
CA PRO A 58 -12.55 2.88 -6.71
C PRO A 58 -11.67 3.91 -5.99
N ARG A 59 -11.46 3.75 -4.68
CA ARG A 59 -10.65 4.66 -3.85
C ARG A 59 -9.21 4.18 -3.65
N LEU A 60 -8.92 2.93 -4.01
CA LEU A 60 -7.58 2.37 -3.92
C LEU A 60 -6.67 3.01 -4.96
N VAL A 61 -5.53 3.54 -4.51
CA VAL A 61 -4.52 4.16 -5.35
C VAL A 61 -3.17 3.50 -5.08
N PRO A 62 -2.85 2.40 -5.77
CA PRO A 62 -1.52 1.84 -5.73
C PRO A 62 -0.54 2.78 -6.42
N ILE A 63 0.60 3.02 -5.79
CA ILE A 63 1.67 3.89 -6.29
C ILE A 63 2.94 3.07 -6.30
N VAL A 64 3.61 3.02 -7.43
CA VAL A 64 4.83 2.23 -7.60
C VAL A 64 5.88 3.06 -8.35
N PRO A 65 7.19 2.75 -8.17
CA PRO A 65 8.18 3.11 -9.16
C PRO A 65 7.86 2.40 -10.49
N ASP A 66 8.72 2.27 -11.42
CA ASP A 66 8.43 1.63 -12.72
C ASP A 66 8.50 0.08 -12.71
N GLU A 67 8.63 -0.54 -11.55
CA GLU A 67 8.89 -1.96 -11.40
C GLU A 67 7.72 -2.75 -10.79
N ALA A 68 6.49 -2.45 -11.17
CA ALA A 68 5.29 -3.11 -10.64
C ALA A 68 5.33 -4.66 -10.78
N ARG A 69 5.97 -5.19 -11.83
CA ARG A 69 6.16 -6.64 -12.02
C ARG A 69 7.06 -7.28 -10.97
N THR A 70 8.05 -6.57 -10.47
CA THR A 70 8.91 -7.04 -9.37
C THR A 70 8.11 -7.31 -8.10
N PHE A 71 7.03 -6.55 -7.90
CA PHE A 71 6.12 -6.74 -6.76
C PHE A 71 4.97 -7.71 -7.06
N GLY A 72 4.93 -8.33 -8.27
CA GLY A 72 3.85 -9.22 -8.68
C GLY A 72 2.51 -8.51 -8.93
N MET A 73 2.55 -7.23 -9.31
CA MET A 73 1.35 -6.40 -9.50
C MET A 73 0.83 -6.38 -10.95
N GLU A 74 1.43 -7.13 -11.86
CA GLU A 74 1.03 -7.13 -13.28
C GLU A 74 -0.43 -7.54 -13.51
N GLY A 75 -1.00 -8.35 -12.61
CA GLY A 75 -2.43 -8.68 -12.64
C GLY A 75 -3.35 -7.45 -12.50
N MET A 76 -2.88 -6.42 -11.83
CA MET A 76 -3.63 -5.17 -11.62
C MET A 76 -3.69 -4.31 -12.89
N PHE A 77 -2.76 -4.45 -13.84
CA PHE A 77 -2.78 -3.70 -15.11
C PHE A 77 -4.09 -3.88 -15.88
N ARG A 78 -4.66 -5.09 -15.85
CA ARG A 78 -5.93 -5.36 -16.52
C ARG A 78 -7.15 -4.99 -15.69
N GLN A 79 -7.03 -5.04 -14.37
CA GLN A 79 -8.16 -4.81 -13.46
C GLN A 79 -8.46 -3.32 -13.29
N ILE A 80 -7.43 -2.53 -13.00
CA ILE A 80 -7.56 -1.12 -12.64
C ILE A 80 -6.79 -0.18 -13.57
N GLY A 81 -5.93 -0.72 -14.44
CA GLY A 81 -5.13 0.06 -15.39
C GLY A 81 -4.06 0.93 -14.74
N ILE A 82 -3.04 1.26 -15.51
CA ILE A 82 -2.03 2.26 -15.16
C ILE A 82 -2.57 3.62 -15.62
N TYR A 83 -2.52 4.61 -14.74
CA TYR A 83 -3.00 5.95 -15.08
C TYR A 83 -2.09 6.60 -16.12
N ALA A 84 -2.69 7.06 -17.21
CA ALA A 84 -2.04 7.91 -18.20
C ALA A 84 -3.02 8.99 -18.65
N HIS A 85 -2.67 10.26 -18.45
CA HIS A 85 -3.54 11.41 -18.74
C HIS A 85 -4.08 11.41 -20.18
N GLU A 86 -3.26 11.00 -21.13
CA GLU A 86 -3.63 10.96 -22.55
C GLU A 86 -4.07 9.56 -23.05
N GLY A 87 -4.14 8.58 -22.15
CA GLY A 87 -4.33 7.18 -22.50
C GLY A 87 -3.12 6.57 -23.18
N GLN A 88 -3.20 5.28 -23.52
CA GLN A 88 -2.12 4.56 -24.16
C GLN A 88 -2.04 4.90 -25.66
N LYS A 89 -0.96 5.55 -26.08
CA LYS A 89 -0.75 6.00 -27.49
C LYS A 89 0.19 5.09 -28.30
N TYR A 90 0.63 4.01 -27.72
CA TYR A 90 1.55 3.05 -28.32
C TYR A 90 1.07 1.62 -28.07
N GLU A 91 1.57 0.71 -28.86
CA GLU A 91 1.33 -0.71 -28.67
C GLU A 91 2.41 -1.27 -27.74
N PRO A 92 2.05 -1.85 -26.57
CA PRO A 92 3.04 -2.34 -25.64
C PRO A 92 3.79 -3.55 -26.22
N VAL A 93 5.07 -3.66 -25.89
CA VAL A 93 5.94 -4.75 -26.39
C VAL A 93 5.44 -6.13 -25.95
N ASP A 94 4.77 -6.17 -24.81
CA ASP A 94 4.23 -7.38 -24.18
C ASP A 94 2.74 -7.63 -24.45
N ARG A 95 2.18 -7.00 -25.50
CA ARG A 95 0.73 -7.07 -25.84
C ARG A 95 0.19 -8.49 -25.98
N ASP A 96 1.05 -9.43 -26.37
CA ASP A 96 0.66 -10.82 -26.57
C ASP A 96 0.63 -11.62 -25.25
N GLN A 97 1.06 -11.02 -24.15
CA GLN A 97 1.00 -11.61 -22.82
C GLN A 97 -0.38 -11.43 -22.20
N LEU A 98 -0.79 -12.37 -21.35
CA LEU A 98 -2.06 -12.30 -20.63
C LEU A 98 -2.16 -11.05 -19.73
N MET A 99 -1.05 -10.65 -19.14
CA MET A 99 -0.94 -9.50 -18.20
C MET A 99 -0.01 -8.43 -18.80
N TYR A 100 -0.39 -7.94 -19.99
CA TYR A 100 0.38 -6.91 -20.69
C TYR A 100 0.25 -5.54 -20.01
N TYR A 101 1.20 -4.68 -20.28
CA TYR A 101 1.24 -3.30 -19.81
C TYR A 101 0.07 -2.50 -20.42
N ARG A 102 -0.82 -1.99 -19.55
CA ARG A 102 -2.03 -1.30 -19.98
C ARG A 102 -2.19 0.04 -19.30
N GLU A 103 -2.12 1.10 -20.07
CA GLU A 103 -2.42 2.47 -19.64
C GLU A 103 -3.87 2.84 -19.99
N ASP A 104 -4.47 3.67 -19.12
CA ASP A 104 -5.84 4.15 -19.27
C ASP A 104 -5.99 5.53 -18.61
N GLN A 105 -6.79 6.41 -19.18
CA GLN A 105 -7.12 7.71 -18.57
C GLN A 105 -7.86 7.55 -17.23
N LYS A 106 -8.52 6.43 -17.02
CA LYS A 106 -9.21 6.06 -15.79
C LYS A 106 -8.41 5.06 -14.95
N GLY A 107 -7.15 4.86 -15.28
CA GLY A 107 -6.26 3.99 -14.52
C GLY A 107 -6.13 4.46 -13.06
N GLN A 108 -6.04 3.50 -12.15
CA GLN A 108 -5.88 3.78 -10.71
C GLN A 108 -4.45 3.57 -10.21
N LEU A 109 -3.65 2.76 -10.91
CA LEU A 109 -2.26 2.52 -10.56
C LEU A 109 -1.39 3.68 -11.06
N LEU A 110 -0.72 4.36 -10.14
CA LEU A 110 0.22 5.43 -10.48
C LEU A 110 1.63 4.85 -10.61
N GLN A 111 2.17 4.93 -11.79
CA GLN A 111 3.55 4.55 -12.08
C GLN A 111 4.39 5.81 -12.22
N GLU A 112 5.10 6.15 -11.13
CA GLU A 112 5.75 7.44 -10.96
C GLU A 112 7.20 7.49 -11.49
N GLY A 113 7.71 6.35 -11.96
CA GLY A 113 9.13 6.20 -12.26
C GLY A 113 9.99 6.07 -10.99
N ILE A 114 11.29 5.90 -11.14
CA ILE A 114 12.24 5.81 -10.02
C ILE A 114 12.48 7.21 -9.45
N ASN A 115 11.47 7.72 -8.78
CA ASN A 115 11.45 9.04 -8.15
C ASN A 115 10.65 8.96 -6.84
N GLU A 116 11.29 8.58 -5.77
CA GLU A 116 10.64 8.36 -4.47
C GLU A 116 9.99 9.65 -3.93
N ALA A 117 10.60 10.80 -4.15
CA ALA A 117 10.03 12.08 -3.71
C ALA A 117 8.75 12.43 -4.47
N GLY A 118 8.69 12.20 -5.79
CA GLY A 118 7.49 12.38 -6.61
C GLY A 118 6.38 11.41 -6.19
N ALA A 119 6.71 10.13 -6.06
CA ALA A 119 5.76 9.11 -5.63
C ALA A 119 5.20 9.41 -4.22
N MET A 120 6.04 9.84 -3.28
CA MET A 120 5.59 10.23 -1.94
C MET A 120 4.71 11.48 -1.98
N SER A 121 4.97 12.43 -2.86
CA SER A 121 4.12 13.62 -3.05
C SER A 121 2.73 13.23 -3.57
N SER A 122 2.65 12.32 -4.54
CA SER A 122 1.39 11.75 -5.02
C SER A 122 0.64 10.99 -3.92
N TRP A 123 1.39 10.22 -3.11
CA TRP A 123 0.83 9.54 -1.95
C TRP A 123 0.25 10.53 -0.93
N ILE A 124 0.97 11.60 -0.56
CA ILE A 124 0.48 12.64 0.36
C ILE A 124 -0.78 13.30 -0.20
N ALA A 125 -0.81 13.63 -1.49
CA ALA A 125 -1.96 14.24 -2.13
C ALA A 125 -3.21 13.35 -2.02
N ALA A 126 -3.07 12.05 -2.28
CA ALA A 126 -4.16 11.08 -2.11
C ALA A 126 -4.51 10.86 -0.64
N ALA A 127 -3.51 10.74 0.24
CA ALA A 127 -3.68 10.47 1.67
C ALA A 127 -4.34 11.63 2.46
N THR A 128 -4.30 12.84 1.90
CA THR A 128 -4.92 14.06 2.48
C THR A 128 -6.14 14.54 1.69
N SER A 129 -6.55 13.82 0.65
CA SER A 129 -7.66 14.20 -0.23
C SER A 129 -8.99 14.33 0.51
N TYR A 130 -9.16 13.63 1.61
CA TYR A 130 -10.32 13.73 2.48
C TYR A 130 -10.50 15.16 3.02
N SER A 131 -9.41 15.88 3.31
CA SER A 131 -9.47 17.25 3.81
C SER A 131 -9.53 18.29 2.68
N SER A 132 -8.83 18.06 1.57
CA SER A 132 -8.75 19.01 0.46
C SER A 132 -9.93 18.91 -0.52
N SER A 133 -10.49 17.73 -0.72
CA SER A 133 -11.53 17.45 -1.72
C SER A 133 -12.80 16.80 -1.15
N GLY A 134 -12.82 16.49 0.14
CA GLY A 134 -13.93 15.78 0.78
C GLY A 134 -14.08 14.33 0.30
N LEU A 135 -13.08 13.78 -0.39
CA LEU A 135 -13.06 12.42 -0.91
C LEU A 135 -11.89 11.65 -0.31
N GLN A 136 -12.18 10.66 0.52
CA GLN A 136 -11.13 9.83 1.08
C GLN A 136 -10.64 8.81 0.06
N MET A 137 -9.33 8.83 -0.22
CA MET A 137 -8.64 7.83 -1.01
C MET A 137 -7.84 6.88 -0.12
N ILE A 138 -7.45 5.74 -0.67
CA ILE A 138 -6.67 4.70 0.01
C ILE A 138 -5.35 4.52 -0.76
N PRO A 139 -4.37 5.40 -0.55
CA PRO A 139 -3.10 5.26 -1.24
C PRO A 139 -2.24 4.17 -0.61
N VAL A 140 -1.62 3.36 -1.45
CA VAL A 140 -0.66 2.31 -1.09
C VAL A 140 0.59 2.52 -1.92
N TYR A 141 1.62 3.12 -1.34
CA TYR A 141 2.88 3.35 -2.01
C TYR A 141 3.87 2.22 -1.69
N ILE A 142 4.28 1.50 -2.72
CA ILE A 142 5.24 0.39 -2.63
C ILE A 142 6.59 0.87 -3.14
N PHE A 143 7.63 0.66 -2.35
CA PHE A 143 9.01 1.02 -2.67
C PHE A 143 9.99 -0.02 -2.12
N TYR A 144 11.20 0.00 -2.60
CA TYR A 144 12.28 -0.79 -1.99
C TYR A 144 12.58 -0.27 -0.59
N SER A 145 12.44 -1.12 0.42
CA SER A 145 12.50 -0.73 1.83
C SER A 145 13.80 -0.02 2.20
N MET A 146 14.93 -0.44 1.62
CA MET A 146 16.23 0.18 1.85
C MET A 146 16.27 1.66 1.42
N PHE A 147 15.59 2.02 0.33
CA PHE A 147 15.62 3.37 -0.22
C PHE A 147 14.52 4.29 0.33
N GLY A 148 13.39 3.74 0.78
CA GLY A 148 12.22 4.49 1.16
C GLY A 148 12.52 5.62 2.15
N PHE A 149 12.54 5.33 3.43
CA PHE A 149 12.73 6.36 4.46
C PHE A 149 14.04 7.14 4.37
N GLN A 150 15.07 6.59 3.77
CA GLN A 150 16.31 7.32 3.52
C GLN A 150 16.12 8.48 2.53
N ARG A 151 15.16 8.37 1.61
CA ARG A 151 14.91 9.36 0.56
C ARG A 151 13.67 10.19 0.79
N ILE A 152 12.71 9.68 1.56
CA ILE A 152 11.42 10.34 1.77
C ILE A 152 11.16 10.70 3.24
N GLY A 153 12.16 10.59 4.12
CA GLY A 153 11.99 10.81 5.56
C GLY A 153 11.32 12.14 5.90
N ASP A 154 11.79 13.25 5.33
CA ASP A 154 11.17 14.57 5.52
C ASP A 154 9.71 14.62 5.05
N LEU A 155 9.41 14.00 3.91
CA LEU A 155 8.05 13.93 3.40
C LEU A 155 7.16 13.04 4.26
N ALA A 156 7.72 11.98 4.86
CA ALA A 156 6.98 11.13 5.80
C ALA A 156 6.65 11.88 7.10
N TRP A 157 7.56 12.72 7.61
CA TRP A 157 7.27 13.64 8.71
C TRP A 157 6.20 14.65 8.35
N ALA A 158 6.30 15.29 7.17
CA ALA A 158 5.28 16.20 6.67
C ALA A 158 3.91 15.52 6.54
N ALA A 159 3.88 14.27 6.07
CA ALA A 159 2.67 13.46 5.99
C ALA A 159 2.04 13.23 7.38
N GLY A 160 2.86 12.97 8.38
CA GLY A 160 2.43 12.85 9.77
C GLY A 160 1.76 14.14 10.27
N ASP A 161 2.40 15.28 10.05
CA ASP A 161 1.86 16.59 10.40
C ASP A 161 0.55 16.93 9.67
N MET A 162 0.44 16.52 8.41
CA MET A 162 -0.75 16.70 7.59
C MET A 162 -1.88 15.73 7.92
N GLN A 163 -1.68 14.82 8.88
CA GLN A 163 -2.62 13.77 9.23
C GLN A 163 -2.99 12.86 8.04
N ALA A 164 -2.00 12.56 7.21
CA ALA A 164 -2.16 11.68 6.06
C ALA A 164 -2.63 10.28 6.47
N ARG A 165 -3.46 9.64 5.64
CA ARG A 165 -4.01 8.29 5.87
C ARG A 165 -3.70 7.42 4.66
N GLY A 166 -2.99 6.34 4.88
CA GLY A 166 -2.60 5.43 3.80
C GLY A 166 -1.49 4.47 4.23
N PHE A 167 -1.02 3.69 3.29
CA PHE A 167 -0.01 2.67 3.52
C PHE A 167 1.28 3.00 2.75
N LEU A 168 2.40 2.90 3.45
CA LEU A 168 3.74 2.84 2.89
C LEU A 168 4.22 1.40 3.01
N ILE A 169 4.70 0.82 1.93
CA ILE A 169 5.10 -0.57 1.87
C ILE A 169 6.56 -0.66 1.47
N GLY A 170 7.39 -1.13 2.39
CA GLY A 170 8.77 -1.49 2.11
C GLY A 170 8.84 -2.91 1.56
N ALA A 171 8.62 -3.07 0.27
CA ALA A 171 8.73 -4.35 -0.40
C ALA A 171 10.20 -4.67 -0.69
N THR A 172 10.54 -5.96 -0.80
CA THR A 172 11.92 -6.44 -0.81
C THR A 172 12.69 -6.06 0.47
N SER A 173 12.04 -6.24 1.62
CA SER A 173 12.71 -6.17 2.92
C SER A 173 13.53 -7.43 3.17
N GLY A 174 14.47 -7.34 4.08
CA GLY A 174 15.33 -8.45 4.49
C GLY A 174 16.76 -8.34 3.97
N ARG A 175 17.63 -9.21 4.48
CA ARG A 175 19.06 -9.18 4.16
C ARG A 175 19.51 -10.39 3.35
N THR A 176 19.05 -11.57 3.71
CA THR A 176 19.55 -12.83 3.15
C THR A 176 19.12 -13.06 1.71
N THR A 177 17.89 -12.77 1.38
CA THR A 177 17.31 -12.96 0.03
C THR A 177 17.80 -11.94 -0.98
N LEU A 178 18.31 -10.79 -0.50
CA LEU A 178 18.82 -9.69 -1.32
C LEU A 178 20.35 -9.68 -1.42
N ASN A 179 21.01 -10.69 -0.88
CA ASN A 179 22.46 -10.80 -0.86
C ASN A 179 23.09 -10.74 -2.27
N GLY A 180 22.42 -11.31 -3.27
CA GLY A 180 22.84 -11.25 -4.68
C GLY A 180 22.77 -9.86 -5.30
N GLU A 181 21.95 -8.96 -4.76
CA GLU A 181 21.81 -7.56 -5.21
C GLU A 181 22.78 -6.61 -4.49
N GLY A 182 23.39 -7.07 -3.41
CA GLY A 182 24.37 -6.36 -2.62
C GLY A 182 23.81 -5.51 -1.49
N LEU A 183 24.71 -4.98 -0.67
CA LEU A 183 24.41 -4.26 0.57
C LEU A 183 23.41 -3.11 0.39
N GLN A 184 23.38 -2.49 -0.76
CA GLN A 184 22.47 -1.38 -1.08
C GLN A 184 20.98 -1.75 -1.04
N HIS A 185 20.64 -3.04 -1.10
CA HIS A 185 19.27 -3.54 -1.03
C HIS A 185 18.93 -4.22 0.30
N GLU A 186 19.94 -4.45 1.14
CA GLU A 186 19.78 -5.18 2.40
C GLU A 186 19.24 -4.28 3.52
N ASP A 187 17.94 -4.13 3.59
CA ASP A 187 17.27 -3.39 4.66
C ASP A 187 17.20 -4.20 5.98
N GLY A 188 17.42 -3.54 7.07
CA GLY A 188 17.24 -4.06 8.43
C GLY A 188 17.04 -2.95 9.45
N HIS A 189 16.81 -1.71 8.99
CA HIS A 189 16.76 -0.51 9.82
C HIS A 189 15.63 0.45 9.49
N SER A 190 14.90 0.25 8.39
CA SER A 190 13.83 1.16 7.98
C SER A 190 12.71 1.28 9.01
N GLN A 191 12.44 0.21 9.77
CA GLN A 191 11.49 0.23 10.90
C GLN A 191 11.88 1.23 11.98
N ILE A 192 13.18 1.39 12.25
CA ILE A 192 13.69 2.36 13.24
C ILE A 192 13.40 3.79 12.77
N LEU A 193 13.54 4.05 11.47
CA LEU A 193 13.23 5.35 10.88
C LEU A 193 11.73 5.66 10.93
N ALA A 194 10.90 4.68 10.61
CA ALA A 194 9.45 4.80 10.69
C ALA A 194 8.97 5.05 12.12
N ALA A 195 9.52 4.35 13.10
CA ALA A 195 9.15 4.45 14.52
C ALA A 195 9.44 5.83 15.15
N ASN A 196 10.25 6.68 14.51
CA ASN A 196 10.47 8.04 14.97
C ASN A 196 9.26 8.97 14.70
N ILE A 197 8.37 8.62 13.79
CA ILE A 197 7.21 9.44 13.42
C ILE A 197 6.03 9.03 14.31
N PRO A 198 5.49 9.93 15.17
CA PRO A 198 4.57 9.55 16.25
C PRO A 198 3.28 8.88 15.82
N ASN A 199 2.77 9.19 14.63
CA ASN A 199 1.55 8.62 14.06
C ASN A 199 1.80 7.65 12.90
N CYS A 200 3.03 7.20 12.71
CA CYS A 200 3.37 6.10 11.81
C CYS A 200 3.32 4.77 12.58
N VAL A 201 2.35 3.94 12.25
CA VAL A 201 2.23 2.59 12.82
C VAL A 201 3.03 1.63 11.94
N SER A 202 4.05 1.00 12.50
CA SER A 202 4.99 0.19 11.69
C SER A 202 5.00 -1.27 12.10
N TYR A 203 5.05 -2.17 11.08
CA TYR A 203 5.05 -3.61 11.23
C TYR A 203 6.03 -4.30 10.28
N ASP A 204 6.55 -5.43 10.72
CA ASP A 204 7.42 -6.33 9.95
C ASP A 204 6.86 -7.76 10.00
N PRO A 205 5.73 -8.04 9.31
CA PRO A 205 5.06 -9.32 9.37
C PRO A 205 5.84 -10.40 8.61
N THR A 206 5.78 -11.63 9.13
CA THR A 206 6.41 -12.81 8.54
C THR A 206 5.45 -13.60 7.66
N PHE A 207 4.16 -13.64 7.99
CA PHE A 207 3.19 -14.51 7.33
C PHE A 207 2.06 -13.75 6.64
N SER A 208 1.41 -14.42 5.68
CA SER A 208 0.32 -13.85 4.88
C SER A 208 -0.87 -13.40 5.72
N HIS A 209 -1.23 -14.19 6.75
CA HIS A 209 -2.33 -13.84 7.65
C HIS A 209 -2.01 -12.58 8.46
N GLU A 210 -0.77 -12.40 8.93
CA GLU A 210 -0.35 -11.20 9.66
C GLU A 210 -0.45 -9.96 8.77
N VAL A 211 0.12 -10.01 7.54
CA VAL A 211 -0.01 -8.91 6.55
C VAL A 211 -1.47 -8.56 6.33
N THR A 212 -2.32 -9.59 6.19
CA THR A 212 -3.74 -9.41 5.88
C THR A 212 -4.49 -8.75 7.03
N VAL A 213 -4.27 -9.20 8.26
CA VAL A 213 -4.87 -8.60 9.47
C VAL A 213 -4.40 -7.16 9.64
N ILE A 214 -3.09 -6.90 9.50
CA ILE A 214 -2.53 -5.54 9.60
C ILE A 214 -3.13 -4.61 8.53
N PHE A 215 -3.25 -5.08 7.29
CA PHE A 215 -3.82 -4.30 6.20
C PHE A 215 -5.30 -3.99 6.45
N GLN A 216 -6.10 -5.00 6.83
CA GLN A 216 -7.50 -4.81 7.17
C GLN A 216 -7.69 -3.89 8.37
N ASN A 217 -6.91 -4.06 9.44
CA ASN A 217 -6.95 -3.19 10.60
C ASN A 217 -6.58 -1.74 10.25
N GLY A 218 -5.59 -1.55 9.37
CA GLY A 218 -5.23 -0.22 8.87
C GLY A 218 -6.39 0.43 8.10
N LEU A 219 -7.09 -0.32 7.25
CA LEU A 219 -8.31 0.17 6.59
C LEU A 219 -9.38 0.56 7.62
N TYR A 220 -9.60 -0.25 8.64
CA TYR A 220 -10.56 0.03 9.70
C TYR A 220 -10.20 1.31 10.46
N ARG A 221 -8.98 1.43 10.95
CA ARG A 221 -8.54 2.59 11.75
C ARG A 221 -8.55 3.89 10.95
N MET A 222 -8.07 3.86 9.70
CA MET A 222 -7.94 5.07 8.89
C MET A 222 -9.25 5.49 8.21
N ASN A 223 -10.10 4.54 7.79
CA ASN A 223 -11.28 4.85 6.98
C ASN A 223 -12.56 4.87 7.81
N GLU A 224 -12.74 3.92 8.73
CA GLU A 224 -13.95 3.83 9.55
C GLU A 224 -13.81 4.63 10.85
N LEU A 225 -12.77 4.38 11.64
CA LEU A 225 -12.51 5.16 12.87
C LEU A 225 -11.93 6.55 12.60
N GLN A 226 -11.44 6.79 11.39
CA GLN A 226 -10.83 8.06 10.97
C GLN A 226 -9.70 8.54 11.89
N GLU A 227 -8.91 7.60 12.40
CA GLU A 227 -7.77 7.91 13.23
C GLU A 227 -6.66 8.64 12.46
N ASN A 228 -5.94 9.50 13.18
CA ASN A 228 -4.76 10.17 12.64
C ASN A 228 -3.54 9.25 12.70
N VAL A 229 -3.52 8.27 11.82
CA VAL A 229 -2.40 7.34 11.66
C VAL A 229 -2.20 7.01 10.18
N PHE A 230 -0.96 6.63 9.84
CA PHE A 230 -0.64 5.95 8.59
C PHE A 230 0.25 4.75 8.89
N TYR A 231 0.32 3.79 7.96
CA TYR A 231 0.99 2.53 8.19
C TYR A 231 2.27 2.43 7.37
N TYR A 232 3.32 1.87 7.99
CA TYR A 232 4.49 1.36 7.30
C TYR A 232 4.59 -0.14 7.52
N ILE A 233 4.60 -0.92 6.43
CA ILE A 233 4.66 -2.39 6.49
C ILE A 233 5.82 -2.84 5.62
N THR A 234 6.76 -3.59 6.18
CA THR A 234 7.80 -4.27 5.40
C THR A 234 7.29 -5.62 4.93
N THR A 235 7.62 -6.00 3.70
CA THR A 235 7.25 -7.29 3.12
C THR A 235 8.42 -7.92 2.38
N LEU A 236 8.45 -9.26 2.33
CA LEU A 236 9.49 -10.07 1.71
C LEU A 236 9.05 -10.55 0.33
N ASN A 237 10.00 -10.72 -0.59
CA ASN A 237 9.76 -11.35 -1.90
C ASN A 237 10.09 -12.85 -1.91
N GLU A 238 10.73 -13.37 -0.85
CA GLU A 238 10.98 -14.79 -0.71
C GLU A 238 9.67 -15.57 -0.58
N ASN A 239 9.55 -16.64 -1.36
CA ASN A 239 8.41 -17.53 -1.27
C ASN A 239 8.67 -18.65 -0.26
N TYR A 240 7.71 -18.90 0.60
CA TYR A 240 7.71 -19.98 1.57
C TYR A 240 6.28 -20.41 1.91
N PRO A 241 6.08 -21.64 2.48
CA PRO A 241 4.77 -22.07 2.93
C PRO A 241 4.19 -21.10 3.97
N GLN A 242 2.93 -20.75 3.81
CA GLN A 242 2.24 -19.82 4.70
C GLN A 242 1.34 -20.60 5.66
N PRO A 243 1.57 -20.54 6.97
CA PRO A 243 0.68 -21.16 7.95
C PRO A 243 -0.67 -20.45 7.98
N GLY A 244 -1.70 -21.17 8.35
CA GLY A 244 -3.00 -20.60 8.63
C GLY A 244 -2.96 -19.71 9.87
N MET A 245 -3.89 -18.76 9.94
CA MET A 245 -4.07 -17.91 11.13
C MET A 245 -4.45 -18.78 12.33
N PRO A 246 -3.76 -18.67 13.48
CA PRO A 246 -4.14 -19.38 14.70
C PRO A 246 -5.53 -18.95 15.19
N GLU A 247 -6.28 -19.89 15.77
CA GLU A 247 -7.58 -19.59 16.39
C GLU A 247 -7.43 -18.55 17.51
N GLY A 248 -8.32 -17.56 17.55
CA GLY A 248 -8.34 -16.50 18.56
C GLY A 248 -7.32 -15.37 18.35
N GLN A 249 -6.71 -15.26 17.19
CA GLN A 249 -5.81 -14.14 16.80
C GLN A 249 -6.45 -13.25 15.72
N GLU A 250 -7.75 -13.08 15.78
CA GLU A 250 -8.53 -12.28 14.83
C GLU A 250 -8.53 -10.78 15.14
N GLU A 251 -7.88 -10.37 16.26
CA GLU A 251 -7.77 -8.99 16.75
C GLU A 251 -6.32 -8.46 16.71
#